data_255895734f18ba29e16cbbb6e39a1464
#
_entry.id   255895734f18ba29e16cbbb6e39a1464
#
_cell.length_a   1.000
_cell.length_b   1.000
_cell.length_c   1.000
_cell.angle_alpha   90.00
_cell.angle_beta   90.00
_cell.angle_gamma   90.00
#
_symmetry.space_group_name_H-M   'P 1'
#
loop_
_entity.id
_entity.type
_entity.pdbx_description
1 polymer ?
#
loop_
_entity_poly.entity_id
_entity_poly.type
_entity_poly.pdbx_seq_one_letter_code
_entity_poly.pdbx_strand_id
1 'polypeptide(L)'
;MTELEWPYNLPIWQKSLHLESPEGKMWAKIENAVEVSMGNPTVGTLTTSTGLQVEYCNPSFIWSDDSTYIAVPQYSYSRFWGFGKQRLLIIDVSKNMKWQSPKLAHYIQPETFDSGEISFIMNPFKKPIASKYTTNTIKETFQATPILPYNRMQSDVAGPCR
;
A
#
# COMPACT_ATOMS: atom_id res chain seq x y z
N MET A 1 24.17 -7.15 -26.00
CA MET A 1 23.71 -5.91 -25.35
C MET A 1 22.61 -6.32 -24.39
N THR A 2 22.91 -6.36 -23.12
CA THR A 2 21.87 -6.48 -22.10
C THR A 2 21.05 -5.19 -22.15
N GLU A 3 19.77 -5.29 -22.53
CA GLU A 3 18.83 -4.20 -22.35
C GLU A 3 18.89 -3.80 -20.88
N LEU A 4 19.32 -2.57 -20.63
CA LEU A 4 19.13 -1.94 -19.34
C LEU A 4 17.63 -1.91 -19.10
N GLU A 5 17.13 -2.83 -18.26
CA GLU A 5 15.76 -2.74 -17.78
C GLU A 5 15.61 -1.39 -17.09
N TRP A 6 14.90 -0.49 -17.73
CA TRP A 6 14.60 0.82 -17.18
C TRP A 6 13.82 0.67 -15.87
N PRO A 7 14.05 1.53 -14.88
CA PRO A 7 13.35 1.44 -13.60
C PRO A 7 11.82 1.45 -13.71
N TYR A 8 11.28 1.92 -14.85
CA TYR A 8 9.85 1.95 -15.13
C TYR A 8 9.16 0.59 -15.28
N ASN A 9 9.91 -0.50 -15.41
CA ASN A 9 9.34 -1.87 -15.42
C ASN A 9 9.08 -2.41 -14.02
N LEU A 10 9.52 -1.72 -12.98
CA LEU A 10 9.24 -2.12 -11.61
C LEU A 10 7.75 -1.92 -11.25
N PRO A 11 7.18 -2.78 -10.39
CA PRO A 11 5.77 -2.69 -9.98
C PRO A 11 5.35 -1.31 -9.49
N ILE A 12 6.25 -0.56 -8.87
CA ILE A 12 5.98 0.77 -8.32
C ILE A 12 5.59 1.83 -9.36
N TRP A 13 5.80 1.60 -10.67
CA TRP A 13 5.37 2.48 -11.77
C TRP A 13 4.17 1.98 -12.54
N GLN A 14 3.59 0.85 -12.15
CA GLN A 14 2.38 0.35 -12.79
C GLN A 14 1.20 1.30 -12.56
N LYS A 15 0.31 1.39 -13.54
CA LYS A 15 -0.93 2.17 -13.43
C LYS A 15 -2.08 1.37 -12.85
N SER A 16 -1.98 0.07 -12.85
CA SER A 16 -2.98 -0.84 -12.31
C SER A 16 -2.33 -2.15 -11.87
N LEU A 17 -2.91 -2.73 -10.83
CA LEU A 17 -2.59 -4.07 -10.37
C LEU A 17 -3.87 -4.70 -9.82
N HIS A 18 -4.16 -5.92 -10.25
CA HIS A 18 -5.27 -6.73 -9.73
C HIS A 18 -4.70 -8.08 -9.33
N LEU A 19 -4.81 -8.42 -8.06
CA LEU A 19 -4.36 -9.71 -7.52
C LEU A 19 -5.50 -10.39 -6.77
N GLU A 20 -5.68 -11.66 -7.07
CA GLU A 20 -6.49 -12.55 -6.24
C GLU A 20 -5.68 -12.99 -5.02
N SER A 21 -6.37 -13.23 -3.92
CA SER A 21 -5.75 -13.83 -2.73
C SER A 21 -5.29 -15.26 -3.06
N PRO A 22 -4.26 -15.79 -2.40
CA PRO A 22 -3.76 -17.15 -2.64
C PRO A 22 -4.84 -18.24 -2.58
N GLU A 23 -5.86 -18.08 -1.74
CA GLU A 23 -7.01 -18.99 -1.67
C GLU A 23 -8.06 -18.77 -2.79
N GLY A 24 -7.93 -17.72 -3.59
CA GLY A 24 -8.87 -17.38 -4.66
C GLY A 24 -10.25 -16.89 -4.22
N LYS A 25 -10.44 -16.59 -2.93
CA LYS A 25 -11.75 -16.16 -2.38
C LYS A 25 -11.95 -14.64 -2.38
N MET A 26 -10.87 -13.90 -2.39
CA MET A 26 -10.86 -12.44 -2.35
C MET A 26 -9.97 -11.88 -3.45
N TRP A 27 -10.19 -10.63 -3.78
CA TRP A 27 -9.31 -9.90 -4.68
C TRP A 27 -9.04 -8.50 -4.10
N ALA A 28 -7.93 -7.94 -4.53
CA ALA A 28 -7.58 -6.55 -4.31
C ALA A 28 -7.08 -5.93 -5.61
N LYS A 29 -7.36 -4.65 -5.82
CA LYS A 29 -6.93 -3.93 -7.02
C LYS A 29 -6.64 -2.47 -6.74
N ILE A 30 -5.75 -1.93 -7.55
CA ILE A 30 -5.56 -0.50 -7.76
C ILE A 30 -5.70 -0.27 -9.26
N GLU A 31 -6.55 0.65 -9.67
CA GLU A 31 -6.77 0.99 -11.08
C GLU A 31 -6.55 2.50 -11.28
N ASN A 32 -6.14 2.87 -12.48
CA ASN A 32 -5.96 4.27 -12.88
C ASN A 32 -5.04 5.07 -11.95
N ALA A 33 -4.00 4.43 -11.42
CA ALA A 33 -2.99 5.11 -10.63
C ALA A 33 -2.25 6.15 -11.50
N VAL A 34 -1.96 7.29 -10.91
CA VAL A 34 -1.30 8.41 -11.56
C VAL A 34 0.07 8.68 -10.94
N GLU A 35 1.01 9.18 -11.73
CA GLU A 35 2.30 9.59 -11.20
C GLU A 35 2.13 10.74 -10.20
N VAL A 36 2.82 10.66 -9.06
CA VAL A 36 2.80 11.74 -8.05
C VAL A 36 3.55 12.99 -8.53
N SER A 37 4.54 12.79 -9.40
CA SER A 37 5.22 13.82 -10.19
C SER A 37 5.98 13.13 -11.32
N MET A 38 6.45 13.89 -12.30
CA MET A 38 7.13 13.35 -13.48
C MET A 38 8.29 12.42 -13.09
N GLY A 39 8.22 11.16 -13.56
CA GLY A 39 9.21 10.13 -13.28
C GLY A 39 9.15 9.49 -11.89
N ASN A 40 8.16 9.84 -11.06
CA ASN A 40 7.96 9.22 -9.77
C ASN A 40 6.91 8.09 -9.83
N PRO A 41 6.95 7.16 -8.86
CA PRO A 41 5.99 6.08 -8.77
C PRO A 41 4.54 6.55 -8.74
N THR A 42 3.66 5.67 -9.17
CA THR A 42 2.23 5.95 -9.26
C THR A 42 1.52 5.79 -7.91
N VAL A 43 0.38 6.42 -7.78
CA VAL A 43 -0.48 6.35 -6.59
C VAL A 43 -1.94 6.24 -7.01
N GLY A 44 -2.70 5.44 -6.31
CA GLY A 44 -4.12 5.23 -6.53
C GLY A 44 -4.85 4.76 -5.28
N THR A 45 -6.08 4.32 -5.44
CA THR A 45 -6.90 3.78 -4.36
C THR A 45 -6.91 2.26 -4.43
N LEU A 46 -6.49 1.62 -3.34
CA LEU A 46 -6.64 0.18 -3.17
C LEU A 46 -8.10 -0.13 -2.84
N THR A 47 -8.70 -1.03 -3.59
CA THR A 47 -10.06 -1.53 -3.38
C THR A 47 -10.01 -3.05 -3.24
N THR A 48 -10.81 -3.62 -2.36
CA THR A 48 -10.93 -5.08 -2.17
C THR A 48 -12.34 -5.58 -2.45
N SER A 49 -12.46 -6.88 -2.67
CA SER A 49 -13.75 -7.56 -2.83
C SER A 49 -14.69 -7.41 -1.62
N THR A 50 -14.15 -7.10 -0.45
CA THR A 50 -14.93 -6.82 0.77
C THR A 50 -15.45 -5.39 0.85
N GLY A 51 -15.16 -4.55 -0.16
CA GLY A 51 -15.56 -3.15 -0.22
C GLY A 51 -14.64 -2.19 0.56
N LEU A 52 -13.50 -2.66 1.04
CA LEU A 52 -12.51 -1.83 1.69
C LEU A 52 -11.83 -0.93 0.67
N GLN A 53 -11.62 0.36 1.02
CA GLN A 53 -10.91 1.32 0.20
C GLN A 53 -9.84 2.04 1.02
N VAL A 54 -8.64 2.14 0.46
CA VAL A 54 -7.51 2.85 1.06
C VAL A 54 -6.84 3.73 0.02
N GLU A 55 -6.80 5.03 0.28
CA GLU A 55 -6.24 6.01 -0.65
C GLU A 55 -4.71 6.09 -0.57
N TYR A 56 -4.12 6.68 -1.59
CA TYR A 56 -2.69 6.99 -1.71
C TYR A 56 -1.78 5.75 -1.70
N CYS A 57 -2.28 4.63 -2.20
CA CYS A 57 -1.56 3.38 -2.29
C CYS A 57 -0.81 3.24 -3.63
N ASN A 58 0.36 2.64 -3.58
CA ASN A 58 1.11 2.29 -4.79
C ASN A 58 0.71 0.89 -5.29
N PRO A 59 0.55 0.67 -6.61
CA PRO A 59 0.16 -0.62 -7.17
C PRO A 59 1.31 -1.65 -7.18
N SER A 60 2.02 -1.78 -6.08
CA SER A 60 3.03 -2.81 -5.82
C SER A 60 2.69 -3.66 -4.60
N PHE A 61 1.41 -3.75 -4.26
CA PHE A 61 0.95 -4.52 -3.10
C PHE A 61 1.06 -6.03 -3.31
N ILE A 62 1.13 -6.77 -2.20
CA ILE A 62 1.16 -8.22 -2.17
C ILE A 62 0.19 -8.77 -1.11
N TRP A 63 -0.30 -9.99 -1.33
CA TRP A 63 -1.04 -10.76 -0.34
C TRP A 63 -0.10 -11.57 0.56
N SER A 64 -0.53 -11.81 1.81
CA SER A 64 0.06 -12.89 2.62
C SER A 64 -0.32 -14.27 2.07
N ASP A 65 0.53 -15.24 2.30
CA ASP A 65 0.34 -16.64 1.88
C ASP A 65 -0.96 -17.26 2.41
N ASP A 66 -1.40 -16.84 3.59
CA ASP A 66 -2.65 -17.28 4.24
C ASP A 66 -3.89 -16.46 3.83
N SER A 67 -3.79 -15.56 2.85
CA SER A 67 -4.88 -14.70 2.37
C SER A 67 -5.49 -13.74 3.41
N THR A 68 -4.85 -13.56 4.56
CA THR A 68 -5.37 -12.74 5.66
C THR A 68 -5.02 -11.26 5.50
N TYR A 69 -3.80 -10.98 5.02
CA TYR A 69 -3.24 -9.64 4.99
C TYR A 69 -2.85 -9.18 3.59
N ILE A 70 -2.88 -7.86 3.42
CA ILE A 70 -2.25 -7.17 2.28
C ILE A 70 -1.15 -6.26 2.83
N ALA A 71 0.02 -6.31 2.20
CA ALA A 71 1.09 -5.34 2.41
C ALA A 71 1.13 -4.39 1.22
N VAL A 72 0.97 -3.09 1.46
CA VAL A 72 0.91 -2.08 0.40
C VAL A 72 1.69 -0.82 0.80
N PRO A 73 2.54 -0.27 -0.07
CA PRO A 73 3.15 1.03 0.15
C PRO A 73 2.10 2.13 0.05
N GLN A 74 2.05 2.99 1.07
CA GLN A 74 1.16 4.13 1.11
C GLN A 74 1.96 5.43 1.21
N TYR A 75 1.64 6.41 0.37
CA TYR A 75 2.20 7.74 0.47
C TYR A 75 1.58 8.52 1.61
N SER A 76 2.43 9.27 2.33
CA SER A 76 1.95 10.38 3.15
C SER A 76 1.58 11.54 2.23
N TYR A 77 0.41 12.11 2.41
CA TYR A 77 -0.04 13.29 1.67
C TYR A 77 -0.20 14.47 2.61
N SER A 78 0.32 15.61 2.22
CA SER A 78 0.13 16.88 2.90
C SER A 78 -0.44 17.90 1.94
N ARG A 79 -1.48 18.63 2.38
CA ARG A 79 -2.09 19.70 1.59
C ARG A 79 -1.07 20.80 1.18
N PHE A 80 -0.03 21.02 1.99
CA PHE A 80 0.97 22.05 1.76
C PHE A 80 2.19 21.55 0.99
N TRP A 81 2.57 20.28 1.15
CA TRP A 81 3.81 19.72 0.63
C TRP A 81 3.59 18.63 -0.41
N GLY A 82 2.32 18.28 -0.67
CA GLY A 82 1.99 17.18 -1.60
C GLY A 82 2.36 15.80 -1.07
N PHE A 83 2.74 14.91 -1.97
CA PHE A 83 3.14 13.55 -1.63
C PHE A 83 4.53 13.52 -1.02
N GLY A 84 4.64 12.92 0.15
CA GLY A 84 5.89 12.70 0.87
C GLY A 84 6.45 11.30 0.65
N LYS A 85 7.08 10.77 1.71
CA LYS A 85 7.64 9.42 1.72
C LYS A 85 6.54 8.36 1.86
N GLN A 86 6.87 7.14 1.48
CA GLN A 86 6.01 5.98 1.67
C GLN A 86 6.23 5.33 3.03
N ARG A 87 5.17 4.72 3.54
CA ARG A 87 5.17 3.73 4.63
C ARG A 87 4.62 2.42 4.11
N LEU A 88 5.05 1.33 4.70
CA LEU A 88 4.41 0.05 4.47
C LEU A 88 3.15 -0.02 5.34
N LEU A 89 2.02 -0.23 4.68
CA LEU A 89 0.73 -0.43 5.32
C LEU A 89 0.41 -1.91 5.30
N ILE A 90 0.02 -2.47 6.44
CA ILE A 90 -0.47 -3.83 6.57
C ILE A 90 -1.95 -3.77 6.85
N ILE A 91 -2.74 -4.46 6.05
CA ILE A 91 -4.20 -4.47 6.14
C ILE A 91 -4.67 -5.87 6.48
N ASP A 92 -5.41 -6.03 7.58
CA ASP A 92 -6.23 -7.21 7.85
C ASP A 92 -7.56 -7.03 7.12
N VAL A 93 -7.74 -7.76 6.01
CA VAL A 93 -8.89 -7.58 5.13
C VAL A 93 -10.19 -8.05 5.79
N SER A 94 -10.11 -9.07 6.63
CA SER A 94 -11.29 -9.62 7.31
C SER A 94 -11.81 -8.72 8.43
N LYS A 95 -10.91 -8.01 9.09
CA LYS A 95 -11.24 -7.15 10.24
C LYS A 95 -11.36 -5.67 9.89
N ASN A 96 -11.04 -5.28 8.66
CA ASN A 96 -10.96 -3.87 8.24
C ASN A 96 -10.02 -3.05 9.14
N MET A 97 -8.89 -3.62 9.50
CA MET A 97 -7.89 -2.98 10.35
C MET A 97 -6.60 -2.78 9.59
N LYS A 98 -5.89 -1.71 9.90
CA LYS A 98 -4.60 -1.40 9.30
C LYS A 98 -3.56 -1.01 10.33
N TRP A 99 -2.31 -1.34 10.04
CA TRP A 99 -1.13 -0.92 10.79
C TRP A 99 -0.17 -0.26 9.83
N GLN A 100 0.45 0.83 10.25
CA GLN A 100 1.47 1.53 9.47
C GLN A 100 2.84 1.25 10.04
N SER A 101 3.79 0.91 9.17
CA SER A 101 5.18 0.79 9.59
C SER A 101 5.77 2.15 9.99
N PRO A 102 6.71 2.20 10.95
CA PRO A 102 7.34 3.45 11.36
C PRO A 102 8.37 3.94 10.36
N LYS A 103 8.97 3.00 9.60
CA LYS A 103 10.01 3.35 8.65
C LYS A 103 9.40 4.07 7.46
N LEU A 104 9.97 5.23 7.17
CA LEU A 104 9.68 6.03 6.00
C LEU A 104 10.78 5.85 4.97
N ALA A 105 10.42 5.62 3.72
CA ALA A 105 11.33 5.60 2.59
C ALA A 105 10.75 6.39 1.43
N HIS A 106 11.59 6.85 0.51
CA HIS A 106 11.09 7.48 -0.70
C HIS A 106 10.23 6.50 -1.50
N TYR A 107 10.67 5.24 -1.55
CA TYR A 107 9.99 4.16 -2.27
C TYR A 107 10.13 2.86 -1.49
N ILE A 108 9.07 2.08 -1.43
CA ILE A 108 9.01 0.77 -0.80
C ILE A 108 8.46 -0.21 -1.83
N GLN A 109 9.16 -1.31 -2.02
CA GLN A 109 8.70 -2.41 -2.86
C GLN A 109 8.55 -3.67 -2.01
N PRO A 110 7.34 -4.12 -1.71
CA PRO A 110 7.10 -5.41 -1.09
C PRO A 110 7.54 -6.54 -2.02
N GLU A 111 8.15 -7.59 -1.48
CA GLU A 111 8.62 -8.74 -2.25
C GLU A 111 7.90 -10.02 -1.87
N THR A 112 7.89 -10.37 -0.59
CA THR A 112 7.24 -11.59 -0.09
C THR A 112 6.49 -11.31 1.20
N PHE A 113 5.43 -12.09 1.42
CA PHE A 113 4.65 -12.06 2.65
C PHE A 113 4.27 -13.50 3.02
N ASP A 114 5.21 -14.22 3.61
CA ASP A 114 5.09 -15.64 3.89
C ASP A 114 5.24 -15.93 5.38
N SER A 115 4.42 -16.81 5.90
CA SER A 115 4.47 -17.26 7.30
C SER A 115 4.51 -16.12 8.32
N GLY A 116 3.80 -15.02 8.02
CA GLY A 116 3.76 -13.84 8.86
C GLY A 116 5.01 -12.95 8.80
N GLU A 117 5.96 -13.21 7.92
CA GLU A 117 7.10 -12.36 7.64
C GLU A 117 6.92 -11.62 6.31
N ILE A 118 7.14 -10.32 6.33
CA ILE A 118 7.13 -9.47 5.14
C ILE A 118 8.54 -9.06 4.82
N SER A 119 9.02 -9.37 3.62
CA SER A 119 10.25 -8.80 3.08
C SER A 119 9.93 -7.71 2.06
N PHE A 120 10.72 -6.65 2.08
CA PHE A 120 10.57 -5.52 1.19
C PHE A 120 11.91 -4.81 0.97
N ILE A 121 12.01 -4.09 -0.15
CA ILE A 121 13.17 -3.27 -0.46
C ILE A 121 12.77 -1.79 -0.36
N MET A 122 13.58 -1.02 0.35
CA MET A 122 13.49 0.44 0.38
C MET A 122 14.43 1.03 -0.67
N ASN A 123 13.96 2.03 -1.40
CA ASN A 123 14.71 2.76 -2.42
C ASN A 123 15.37 1.84 -3.48
N PRO A 124 14.61 0.98 -4.16
CA PRO A 124 15.14 -0.12 -4.96
C PRO A 124 16.04 0.30 -6.11
N PHE A 125 16.01 1.56 -6.53
CA PHE A 125 16.75 2.05 -7.69
C PHE A 125 17.88 3.04 -7.37
N LYS A 126 18.10 3.39 -6.09
CA LYS A 126 19.25 4.24 -5.69
C LYS A 126 20.24 3.51 -4.82
N LYS A 127 19.85 3.21 -3.60
CA LYS A 127 20.59 2.43 -2.63
C LYS A 127 19.63 1.44 -2.00
N PRO A 128 19.43 0.27 -2.61
CA PRO A 128 18.45 -0.68 -2.12
C PRO A 128 18.83 -1.16 -0.71
N ILE A 129 17.85 -1.11 0.19
CA ILE A 129 17.98 -1.59 1.55
C ILE A 129 16.91 -2.65 1.76
N ALA A 130 17.34 -3.91 1.86
CA ALA A 130 16.45 -5.00 2.21
C ALA A 130 16.02 -4.88 3.68
N SER A 131 14.73 -5.06 3.93
CA SER A 131 14.14 -4.98 5.26
C SER A 131 13.08 -6.04 5.45
N LYS A 132 12.84 -6.41 6.70
CA LYS A 132 11.82 -7.38 7.06
C LYS A 132 11.02 -6.93 8.27
N TYR A 133 9.74 -7.30 8.29
CA TYR A 133 8.86 -7.19 9.45
C TYR A 133 8.14 -8.50 9.69
N THR A 134 7.86 -8.81 10.94
CA THR A 134 6.90 -9.86 11.29
C THR A 134 5.56 -9.24 11.66
N THR A 135 4.46 -9.92 11.35
CA THR A 135 3.10 -9.47 11.72
C THR A 135 2.94 -9.31 13.23
N ASN A 136 3.60 -10.14 14.03
CA ASN A 136 3.57 -10.02 15.49
C ASN A 136 4.26 -8.74 15.94
N THR A 137 5.47 -8.46 15.45
CA THR A 137 6.17 -7.21 15.79
C THR A 137 5.36 -5.97 15.39
N ILE A 138 4.70 -6.02 14.24
CA ILE A 138 3.86 -4.90 13.79
C ILE A 138 2.68 -4.70 14.74
N LYS A 139 1.96 -5.75 15.10
CA LYS A 139 0.80 -5.69 16.01
C LYS A 139 1.16 -5.23 17.42
N GLU A 140 2.31 -5.64 17.91
CA GLU A 140 2.80 -5.25 19.24
C GLU A 140 3.32 -3.83 19.28
N THR A 141 3.93 -3.36 18.19
CA THR A 141 4.62 -2.06 18.15
C THR A 141 3.73 -0.94 17.65
N PHE A 142 2.75 -1.24 16.78
CA PHE A 142 1.93 -0.23 16.12
C PHE A 142 0.46 -0.35 16.47
N GLN A 143 -0.14 0.81 16.71
CA GLN A 143 -1.57 0.90 16.98
C GLN A 143 -2.37 0.55 15.72
N ALA A 144 -3.28 -0.40 15.84
CA ALA A 144 -4.25 -0.70 14.81
C ALA A 144 -5.23 0.46 14.63
N THR A 145 -5.52 0.81 13.39
CA THR A 145 -6.51 1.83 13.05
C THR A 145 -7.62 1.20 12.23
N PRO A 146 -8.90 1.38 12.56
CA PRO A 146 -9.99 0.89 11.74
C PRO A 146 -10.03 1.63 10.41
N ILE A 147 -10.39 0.90 9.34
CA ILE A 147 -10.65 1.47 8.02
C ILE A 147 -12.16 1.74 7.95
N LEU A 148 -12.53 3.01 7.91
CA LEU A 148 -13.93 3.41 7.85
C LEU A 148 -14.47 3.20 6.43
N PRO A 149 -15.74 2.74 6.28
CA PRO A 149 -16.40 2.68 4.99
C PRO A 149 -16.49 4.07 4.36
N TYR A 150 -16.27 4.15 3.04
CA TYR A 150 -16.28 5.40 2.29
C TYR A 150 -17.53 6.27 2.51
N ASN A 151 -18.70 5.66 2.69
CA ASN A 151 -19.97 6.37 2.87
C ASN A 151 -20.09 7.15 4.20
N ARG A 152 -19.22 6.95 5.16
CA ARG A 152 -19.22 7.73 6.41
C ARG A 152 -18.43 9.02 6.33
N MET A 153 -17.50 9.15 5.39
CA MET A 153 -16.70 10.38 5.23
C MET A 153 -17.47 11.54 4.61
N GLN A 154 -18.58 11.28 3.91
CA GLN A 154 -19.40 12.34 3.29
C GLN A 154 -20.48 12.91 4.19
N SER A 155 -20.86 12.23 5.28
CA SER A 155 -21.91 12.72 6.19
C SER A 155 -21.46 13.79 7.18
N ASP A 156 -20.16 13.90 7.43
CA ASP A 156 -19.63 14.85 8.43
C ASP A 156 -19.25 16.22 7.83
N VAL A 157 -19.39 16.42 6.52
CA VAL A 157 -19.07 17.69 5.84
C VAL A 157 -20.32 18.55 5.53
N ALA A 158 -21.51 18.00 5.73
CA ALA A 158 -22.76 18.75 5.58
C ALA A 158 -23.19 19.40 6.92
N GLY A 159 -22.42 20.37 7.39
CA GLY A 159 -22.88 21.31 8.38
C GLY A 159 -23.88 22.29 7.73
N PRO A 160 -24.96 22.69 8.41
CA PRO A 160 -25.95 23.58 7.80
C PRO A 160 -25.35 24.95 7.55
N CYS A 161 -25.40 25.38 6.29
CA CYS A 161 -25.26 26.80 5.95
C CYS A 161 -26.41 27.57 6.61
N ARG A 162 -26.08 28.41 7.54
CA ARG A 162 -26.92 29.53 7.98
C ARG A 162 -26.36 30.83 7.43
#